data_317947b3e83aabfd3cfc87a1c9f836fa
#
_entry.id   317947b3e83aabfd3cfc87a1c9f836fa
#
_cell.length_a   1.000
_cell.length_b   1.000
_cell.length_c   1.000
_cell.angle_alpha   90.00
_cell.angle_beta   90.00
_cell.angle_gamma   90.00
#
_symmetry.space_group_name_H-M   'P 1'
#
loop_
_entity.id
_entity.type
_entity.pdbx_description
1 polymer ?
#
loop_
_entity_poly.entity_id
_entity_poly.type
_entity_poly.pdbx_seq_one_letter_code
_entity_poly.pdbx_strand_id
1 'polypeptide(L)'
;MIIFNIAPVVASRARVTRWSTYFPKKYTQFRKDFRELLEKYKAEPVDGLLYVKLDFYVQIPRSWSKKKKAEKEGKHCDNNADLDNYVKAALDSLEGKYYNNDKQIAMIRARKYRSNDGRITFEIEEI
;
A
#
# COMPACT_ATOMS: atom_id res chain seq x y z
N MET A 1 14.57 -5.49 1.85
CA MET A 1 13.50 -4.49 1.66
C MET A 1 13.25 -4.27 0.17
N ILE A 2 12.00 -4.26 -0.21
CA ILE A 2 11.60 -4.04 -1.60
C ILE A 2 10.93 -2.67 -1.69
N ILE A 3 11.26 -1.91 -2.74
CA ILE A 3 10.64 -0.61 -2.99
C ILE A 3 9.76 -0.75 -4.24
N PHE A 4 8.46 -0.53 -4.07
CA PHE A 4 7.51 -0.51 -5.17
C PHE A 4 7.20 0.94 -5.56
N ASN A 5 7.54 1.30 -6.78
CA ASN A 5 7.30 2.66 -7.30
C ASN A 5 5.84 2.80 -7.76
N ILE A 6 4.96 2.81 -6.78
CA ILE A 6 3.52 3.00 -6.98
C ILE A 6 2.97 3.87 -5.84
N ALA A 7 2.15 4.85 -6.18
CA ALA A 7 1.53 5.71 -5.19
C ALA A 7 0.54 4.92 -4.32
N PRO A 8 0.63 5.01 -2.98
CA PRO A 8 -0.31 4.35 -2.10
C PRO A 8 -1.75 4.82 -2.33
N VAL A 9 -2.67 3.88 -2.29
CA VAL A 9 -4.12 4.13 -2.38
C VAL A 9 -4.79 3.32 -1.28
N VAL A 10 -5.80 3.90 -0.63
CA VAL A 10 -6.54 3.20 0.42
C VAL A 10 -7.50 2.18 -0.18
N ALA A 11 -7.64 1.05 0.51
CA ALA A 11 -8.65 0.07 0.18
C ALA A 11 -10.04 0.68 0.39
N SER A 12 -10.95 0.38 -0.51
CA SER A 12 -12.32 0.84 -0.43
C SER A 12 -13.25 -0.37 -0.48
N ARG A 13 -14.35 -0.28 0.27
CA ARG A 13 -15.37 -1.32 0.22
C ARG A 13 -16.10 -1.24 -1.12
N ALA A 14 -16.58 -2.39 -1.60
CA ALA A 14 -17.47 -2.44 -2.73
C ALA A 14 -18.71 -1.57 -2.45
N ARG A 15 -19.12 -0.79 -3.43
CA ARG A 15 -20.36 -0.02 -3.36
C ARG A 15 -21.48 -0.83 -3.98
N VAL A 16 -22.58 -0.95 -3.25
CA VAL A 16 -23.77 -1.68 -3.71
C VAL A 16 -24.83 -0.68 -4.12
N THR A 17 -25.24 -0.77 -5.37
CA THR A 17 -26.38 -0.02 -5.87
C THR A 17 -27.54 -0.98 -6.13
N ARG A 18 -28.73 -0.45 -6.44
CA ARG A 18 -29.90 -1.25 -6.81
C ARG A 18 -29.61 -2.19 -8.01
N TRP A 19 -28.66 -1.80 -8.86
CA TRP A 19 -28.39 -2.46 -10.14
C TRP A 19 -27.09 -3.22 -10.21
N SER A 20 -26.12 -2.88 -9.34
CA SER A 20 -24.80 -3.50 -9.41
C SER A 20 -24.01 -3.34 -8.12
N THR A 21 -22.94 -4.13 -8.00
CA THR A 21 -21.91 -3.98 -6.98
C THR A 21 -20.60 -3.62 -7.67
N TYR A 22 -19.91 -2.58 -7.22
CA TYR A 22 -18.65 -2.16 -7.81
C TYR A 22 -17.70 -1.57 -6.78
N PHE A 23 -16.39 -1.63 -7.09
CA PHE A 23 -15.37 -0.94 -6.30
C PHE A 23 -15.11 0.46 -6.88
N PRO A 24 -14.77 1.45 -6.02
CA PRO A 24 -14.34 2.76 -6.51
C PRO A 24 -13.19 2.63 -7.52
N LYS A 25 -13.28 3.40 -8.59
CA LYS A 25 -12.36 3.33 -9.72
C LYS A 25 -10.89 3.47 -9.33
N LYS A 26 -10.59 4.37 -8.39
CA LYS A 26 -9.22 4.62 -7.94
C LYS A 26 -8.57 3.39 -7.31
N TYR A 27 -9.32 2.66 -6.49
CA TYR A 27 -8.84 1.43 -5.86
C TYR A 27 -8.67 0.30 -6.88
N THR A 28 -9.63 0.15 -7.77
CA THR A 28 -9.57 -0.85 -8.85
C THR A 28 -8.34 -0.63 -9.73
N GLN A 29 -8.07 0.63 -10.08
CA GLN A 29 -6.90 0.98 -10.89
C GLN A 29 -5.59 0.69 -10.15
N PHE A 30 -5.52 1.01 -8.85
CA PHE A 30 -4.36 0.71 -8.02
C PHE A 30 -4.06 -0.78 -8.00
N ARG A 31 -5.08 -1.61 -7.80
CA ARG A 31 -4.89 -3.07 -7.76
C ARG A 31 -4.38 -3.61 -9.09
N LYS A 32 -4.90 -3.10 -10.18
CA LYS A 32 -4.44 -3.48 -11.52
C LYS A 32 -2.99 -3.06 -11.74
N ASP A 33 -2.65 -1.82 -11.44
CA ASP A 33 -1.31 -1.28 -11.63
C ASP A 33 -0.29 -2.01 -10.75
N PHE A 34 -0.65 -2.31 -9.51
CA PHE A 34 0.23 -3.04 -8.60
C PHE A 34 0.45 -4.47 -9.07
N ARG A 35 -0.58 -5.14 -9.55
CA ARG A 35 -0.46 -6.49 -10.10
C ARG A 35 0.49 -6.52 -11.29
N GLU A 36 0.37 -5.56 -12.20
CA GLU A 36 1.27 -5.44 -13.35
C GLU A 36 2.71 -5.17 -12.91
N LEU A 37 2.90 -4.31 -11.90
CA LEU A 37 4.21 -4.03 -11.35
C LEU A 37 4.84 -5.28 -10.73
N LEU A 38 4.05 -6.07 -9.99
CA LEU A 38 4.52 -7.28 -9.32
C LEU A 38 4.99 -8.36 -10.30
N GLU A 39 4.48 -8.38 -11.52
CA GLU A 39 4.94 -9.32 -12.54
C GLU A 39 6.42 -9.18 -12.87
N LYS A 40 7.00 -8.00 -12.61
CA LYS A 40 8.42 -7.72 -12.83
C LYS A 40 9.32 -8.29 -11.73
N TYR A 41 8.75 -8.74 -10.63
CA TYR A 41 9.50 -9.26 -9.48
C TYR A 41 9.37 -10.77 -9.45
N LYS A 42 10.50 -11.44 -9.17
CA LYS A 42 10.52 -12.88 -8.91
C LYS A 42 10.38 -13.10 -7.42
N ALA A 43 9.41 -13.89 -7.01
CA ALA A 43 9.19 -14.23 -5.62
C ALA A 43 8.51 -15.58 -5.51
N GLU A 44 8.79 -16.28 -4.42
CA GLU A 44 8.06 -17.47 -4.04
C GLU A 44 7.36 -17.19 -2.71
N PRO A 45 6.11 -17.63 -2.55
CA PRO A 45 5.42 -17.42 -1.28
C PRO A 45 6.17 -18.07 -0.11
N VAL A 46 6.33 -17.30 0.96
CA VAL A 46 6.96 -17.77 2.19
C VAL A 46 5.91 -18.45 3.06
N ASP A 47 6.27 -19.61 3.62
CA ASP A 47 5.40 -20.35 4.54
C ASP A 47 5.62 -19.91 5.99
N GLY A 48 4.70 -20.31 6.87
CA GLY A 48 4.82 -20.09 8.31
C GLY A 48 4.31 -18.73 8.76
N LEU A 49 4.54 -18.40 10.03
CA LEU A 49 4.14 -17.12 10.61
C LEU A 49 5.11 -16.02 10.20
N LEU A 50 4.57 -14.85 9.90
CA LEU A 50 5.31 -13.77 9.28
C LEU A 50 5.21 -12.46 10.05
N TYR A 51 6.31 -11.71 10.02
CA TYR A 51 6.36 -10.30 10.39
C TYR A 51 6.49 -9.48 9.12
N VAL A 52 5.53 -8.57 8.88
CA VAL A 52 5.49 -7.71 7.71
C VAL A 52 5.75 -6.27 8.11
N LYS A 53 6.60 -5.58 7.36
CA LYS A 53 6.89 -4.15 7.54
C LYS A 53 6.48 -3.41 6.29
N LEU A 54 5.63 -2.41 6.44
CA LEU A 54 5.12 -1.59 5.34
C LEU A 54 5.30 -0.11 5.67
N ASP A 55 5.90 0.64 4.76
CA ASP A 55 5.95 2.09 4.81
C ASP A 55 5.29 2.65 3.56
N PHE A 56 4.34 3.55 3.76
CA PHE A 56 3.58 4.19 2.69
C PHE A 56 4.04 5.62 2.53
N TYR A 57 4.62 5.94 1.39
CA TYR A 57 5.07 7.29 1.05
C TYR A 57 3.98 7.94 0.21
N VAL A 58 3.13 8.72 0.89
CA VAL A 58 1.96 9.37 0.30
C VAL A 58 2.41 10.63 -0.41
N GLN A 59 2.08 10.73 -1.69
CA GLN A 59 2.53 11.85 -2.51
C GLN A 59 1.98 13.18 -1.99
N ILE A 60 2.87 14.15 -1.89
CA ILE A 60 2.52 15.52 -1.53
C ILE A 60 1.66 16.14 -2.64
N PRO A 61 0.54 16.81 -2.30
CA PRO A 61 -0.28 17.48 -3.31
C PRO A 61 0.51 18.50 -4.12
N ARG A 62 0.33 18.47 -5.43
CA ARG A 62 1.03 19.38 -6.35
C ARG A 62 0.71 20.86 -6.08
N SER A 63 -0.47 21.13 -5.53
CA SER A 63 -0.94 22.48 -5.22
C SER A 63 -0.23 23.14 -4.05
N TRP A 64 0.51 22.37 -3.23
CA TRP A 64 1.24 22.95 -2.10
C TRP A 64 2.40 23.81 -2.56
N SER A 65 2.70 24.89 -1.81
CA SER A 65 3.86 25.72 -2.06
C SER A 65 5.17 24.94 -1.91
N LYS A 66 6.23 25.42 -2.52
CA LYS A 66 7.56 24.81 -2.37
C LYS A 66 8.00 24.75 -0.91
N LYS A 67 7.71 25.81 -0.14
CA LYS A 67 8.03 25.87 1.28
C LYS A 67 7.30 24.79 2.06
N LYS A 68 5.99 24.64 1.84
CA LYS A 68 5.18 23.61 2.52
C LYS A 68 5.63 22.20 2.14
N LYS A 69 5.93 21.97 0.87
CA LYS A 69 6.47 20.68 0.42
C LYS A 69 7.78 20.34 1.12
N ALA A 70 8.70 21.29 1.22
CA ALA A 70 9.98 21.07 1.90
C ALA A 70 9.82 20.80 3.39
N GLU A 71 8.89 21.49 4.05
CA GLU A 71 8.59 21.29 5.48
C GLU A 71 8.00 19.91 5.77
N LYS A 72 7.20 19.36 4.86
CA LYS A 72 6.46 18.11 5.07
C LYS A 72 7.15 16.87 4.53
N GLU A 73 8.11 17.03 3.64
CA GLU A 73 8.85 15.90 3.06
C GLU A 73 9.48 15.03 4.16
N GLY A 74 9.20 13.74 4.13
CA GLY A 74 9.75 12.78 5.08
C GLY A 74 9.08 12.77 6.44
N LYS A 75 8.13 13.67 6.69
CA LYS A 75 7.37 13.70 7.96
C LYS A 75 6.23 12.70 7.91
N HIS A 76 5.75 12.28 9.08
CA HIS A 76 4.56 11.43 9.14
C HIS A 76 3.38 12.10 8.44
N CYS A 77 2.64 11.32 7.67
CA CYS A 77 1.52 11.83 6.88
C CYS A 77 0.29 12.06 7.76
N ASP A 78 -0.27 13.26 7.69
CA ASP A 78 -1.43 13.70 8.45
C ASP A 78 -2.70 13.80 7.61
N ASN A 79 -2.76 13.11 6.47
CA ASN A 79 -3.94 13.10 5.62
C ASN A 79 -5.12 12.39 6.31
N ASN A 80 -6.32 12.56 5.75
CA ASN A 80 -7.55 11.99 6.33
C ASN A 80 -7.73 10.49 6.08
N ALA A 81 -6.80 9.85 5.37
CA ALA A 81 -6.90 8.43 5.07
C ALA A 81 -6.40 7.59 6.24
N ASP A 82 -7.11 6.50 6.54
CA ASP A 82 -6.75 5.59 7.61
C ASP A 82 -5.57 4.70 7.20
N LEU A 83 -4.60 4.56 8.08
CA LEU A 83 -3.42 3.74 7.83
C LEU A 83 -3.79 2.27 7.55
N ASP A 84 -4.75 1.71 8.28
CA ASP A 84 -5.19 0.33 8.10
C ASP A 84 -5.77 0.08 6.70
N ASN A 85 -6.36 1.08 6.06
CA ASN A 85 -6.86 0.96 4.69
C ASN A 85 -5.73 0.95 3.66
N TYR A 86 -4.62 1.63 3.92
CA TYR A 86 -3.41 1.47 3.10
C TYR A 86 -2.81 0.07 3.24
N VAL A 87 -2.75 -0.42 4.47
CA VAL A 87 -2.25 -1.77 4.78
C VAL A 87 -3.09 -2.82 4.05
N LYS A 88 -4.40 -2.73 4.14
CA LYS A 88 -5.30 -3.66 3.47
C LYS A 88 -5.10 -3.67 1.96
N ALA A 89 -4.99 -2.52 1.33
CA ALA A 89 -4.77 -2.40 -0.10
C ALA A 89 -3.47 -3.08 -0.53
N ALA A 90 -2.39 -2.88 0.23
CA ALA A 90 -1.10 -3.48 -0.06
C ALA A 90 -1.13 -5.00 0.16
N LEU A 91 -1.64 -5.46 1.28
CA LEU A 91 -1.68 -6.89 1.60
C LEU A 91 -2.55 -7.67 0.62
N ASP A 92 -3.68 -7.13 0.22
CA ASP A 92 -4.55 -7.77 -0.78
C ASP A 92 -3.83 -7.92 -2.14
N SER A 93 -2.93 -7.02 -2.46
CA SER A 93 -2.15 -7.09 -3.71
C SER A 93 -0.94 -8.03 -3.61
N LEU A 94 -0.33 -8.15 -2.44
CA LEU A 94 0.87 -8.96 -2.21
C LEU A 94 0.57 -10.43 -1.94
N GLU A 95 -0.65 -10.75 -1.49
CA GLU A 95 -1.09 -12.11 -1.24
C GLU A 95 -1.03 -12.96 -2.51
N GLY A 96 -0.52 -14.16 -2.40
CA GLY A 96 -0.29 -15.05 -3.53
C GLY A 96 1.06 -14.85 -4.22
N LYS A 97 1.73 -13.73 -3.98
CA LYS A 97 3.06 -13.45 -4.55
C LYS A 97 4.16 -13.69 -3.52
N TYR A 98 4.05 -13.10 -2.35
CA TYR A 98 5.06 -13.16 -1.29
C TYR A 98 4.68 -14.07 -0.13
N TYR A 99 3.40 -14.35 0.04
CA TYR A 99 2.87 -15.26 1.04
C TYR A 99 1.52 -15.79 0.53
N ASN A 100 1.03 -16.90 1.08
CA ASN A 100 -0.17 -17.58 0.57
C ASN A 100 -1.47 -17.06 1.16
N ASN A 101 -1.44 -16.61 2.42
CA ASN A 101 -2.66 -16.21 3.12
C ASN A 101 -2.36 -15.16 4.18
N ASP A 102 -3.21 -14.14 4.29
CA ASP A 102 -3.10 -13.08 5.29
C ASP A 102 -3.06 -13.61 6.73
N LYS A 103 -3.60 -14.81 6.98
CA LYS A 103 -3.56 -15.44 8.30
C LYS A 103 -2.16 -15.77 8.77
N GLN A 104 -1.19 -15.83 7.87
CA GLN A 104 0.22 -16.05 8.21
C GLN A 104 0.82 -14.83 8.92
N ILE A 105 0.25 -13.65 8.73
CA ILE A 105 0.79 -12.41 9.29
C ILE A 105 0.39 -12.30 10.76
N ALA A 106 1.38 -12.52 11.64
CA ALA A 106 1.17 -12.46 13.09
C ALA A 106 1.66 -11.13 13.69
N MET A 107 2.49 -10.40 12.97
CA MET A 107 3.01 -9.11 13.40
C MET A 107 3.15 -8.20 12.19
N ILE A 108 2.77 -6.94 12.38
CA ILE A 108 2.88 -5.93 11.32
C ILE A 108 3.38 -4.61 11.90
N ARG A 109 4.27 -3.95 11.17
CA ARG A 109 4.64 -2.56 11.43
C ARG A 109 4.26 -1.76 10.19
N ALA A 110 3.46 -0.73 10.35
CA ALA A 110 3.01 0.12 9.26
C ALA A 110 3.16 1.59 9.63
N ARG A 111 3.64 2.39 8.68
CA ARG A 111 3.83 3.84 8.84
C ARG A 111 3.45 4.54 7.54
N LYS A 112 2.95 5.77 7.65
CA LYS A 112 2.71 6.61 6.48
C LYS A 112 3.47 7.93 6.60
N TYR A 113 4.13 8.30 5.50
CA TYR A 113 4.95 9.51 5.39
C TYR A 113 4.52 10.36 4.21
N ARG A 114 4.82 11.65 4.25
CA ARG A 114 4.73 12.53 3.09
C ARG A 114 6.00 12.39 2.25
N SER A 115 5.83 12.36 0.94
CA SER A 115 6.97 12.27 0.02
C SER A 115 6.65 12.96 -1.29
N ASN A 116 7.68 13.49 -1.94
CA ASN A 116 7.53 14.03 -3.29
C ASN A 116 7.16 12.94 -4.30
N ASP A 117 7.64 11.72 -4.08
CA ASP A 117 7.37 10.57 -4.93
C ASP A 117 6.57 9.51 -4.16
N GLY A 118 5.42 9.11 -4.70
CA GLY A 118 4.61 8.04 -4.14
C GLY A 118 5.31 6.69 -4.28
N ARG A 119 5.42 5.95 -3.18
CA ARG A 119 6.00 4.61 -3.18
C ARG A 119 5.57 3.82 -1.95
N ILE A 120 5.78 2.50 -2.01
CA ILE A 120 5.53 1.59 -0.90
C ILE A 120 6.79 0.78 -0.67
N THR A 121 7.29 0.73 0.55
CA THR A 121 8.39 -0.17 0.92
C THR A 121 7.83 -1.36 1.69
N PHE A 122 8.37 -2.53 1.40
CA PHE A 122 7.88 -3.80 1.92
C PHE A 122 9.04 -4.68 2.35
N GLU A 123 8.90 -5.27 3.54
CA GLU A 123 9.84 -6.24 4.06
C GLU A 123 9.06 -7.36 4.76
N ILE A 124 9.47 -8.59 4.56
CA ILE A 124 8.83 -9.77 5.14
C ILE A 124 9.88 -10.64 5.81
N GLU A 125 9.59 -11.11 7.01
CA GLU A 125 10.47 -11.97 7.80
C GLU A 125 9.67 -13.13 8.38
N GLU A 126 10.25 -14.32 8.41
CA GLU A 126 9.70 -15.43 9.18
C GLU A 126 9.93 -15.17 10.67
N ILE A 127 8.92 -15.49 11.46
CA ILE A 127 9.02 -15.41 12.92
C ILE A 127 9.64 -16.68 13.48
#